data_df190f9cf121328296fb26c2cfebf698
#
_entry.id   df190f9cf121328296fb26c2cfebf698
#
_cell.length_a   1.000
_cell.length_b   1.000
_cell.length_c   1.000
_cell.angle_alpha   90.00
_cell.angle_beta   90.00
_cell.angle_gamma   90.00
#
_symmetry.space_group_name_H-M   'P 1'
#
loop_
_entity.id
_entity.type
_entity.pdbx_description
1 polymer ?
#
loop_
_entity_poly.entity_id
_entity_poly.type
_entity_poly.pdbx_seq_one_letter_code
_entity_poly.pdbx_strand_id
1 'polypeptide(L)'
;MTKKIQTTTFCITGALEKFKRIDAIVEIHNKTNARFVSGVSSQTDYLISSRKDTNKAKRARSFGTRVIDEAEMVAFIKAGKFPVRSLN
;
A
#
# COMPACT_ATOMS: atom_id res chain seq x y z
N MET A 1 -8.07 -14.22 -25.28
CA MET A 1 -7.12 -13.59 -24.40
C MET A 1 -7.70 -13.28 -23.04
N THR A 2 -7.04 -13.66 -22.07
CA THR A 2 -7.54 -13.47 -20.73
C THR A 2 -7.22 -12.07 -20.24
N LYS A 3 -8.24 -11.40 -19.78
CA LYS A 3 -8.01 -10.13 -19.16
C LYS A 3 -7.28 -10.33 -17.85
N LYS A 4 -6.21 -9.60 -17.69
CA LYS A 4 -5.44 -9.69 -16.48
C LYS A 4 -6.19 -9.02 -15.34
N ILE A 5 -6.32 -9.74 -14.26
CA ILE A 5 -6.92 -9.16 -13.06
C ILE A 5 -5.89 -8.26 -12.43
N GLN A 6 -6.28 -7.03 -12.20
CA GLN A 6 -5.37 -6.08 -11.58
C GLN A 6 -5.25 -6.38 -10.09
N THR A 7 -4.04 -6.53 -9.65
CA THR A 7 -3.74 -6.73 -8.24
C THR A 7 -3.22 -5.43 -7.67
N THR A 8 -3.85 -4.98 -6.61
CA THR A 8 -3.36 -3.80 -5.90
C THR A 8 -2.09 -4.16 -5.17
N THR A 9 -1.07 -3.33 -5.31
CA THR A 9 0.21 -3.57 -4.66
C THR A 9 0.49 -2.50 -3.63
N PHE A 10 1.23 -2.87 -2.60
CA PHE A 10 1.58 -1.93 -1.55
C PHE A 10 3.00 -2.20 -1.06
N CYS A 11 3.60 -1.15 -0.55
CA CYS A 11 4.92 -1.20 0.06
C CYS A 11 4.82 -0.52 1.41
N ILE A 12 5.65 -0.94 2.36
CA ILE A 12 5.67 -0.34 3.69
C ILE A 12 7.05 0.23 3.94
N THR A 13 7.12 1.46 4.41
CA THR A 13 8.39 2.07 4.76
C THR A 13 8.32 2.57 6.20
N GLY A 14 9.44 2.44 6.90
CA GLY A 14 9.53 2.86 8.29
C GLY A 14 8.83 1.91 9.23
N ALA A 15 8.78 2.28 10.49
CA ALA A 15 8.15 1.48 11.52
C ALA A 15 6.70 1.89 11.68
N LEU A 16 5.84 0.90 11.90
CA LEU A 16 4.45 1.15 12.24
C LEU A 16 4.30 1.13 13.75
N GLU A 17 3.29 1.81 14.25
CA GLU A 17 3.09 1.90 15.69
C GLU A 17 2.33 0.71 16.25
N LYS A 18 1.34 0.23 15.52
CA LYS A 18 0.43 -0.79 16.03
C LYS A 18 0.73 -2.17 15.50
N PHE A 19 1.51 -2.27 14.45
CA PHE A 19 1.83 -3.54 13.82
C PHE A 19 3.33 -3.63 13.64
N LYS A 20 3.84 -4.85 13.75
CA LYS A 20 5.13 -5.12 13.15
C LYS A 20 4.93 -5.19 11.65
N ARG A 21 5.98 -4.87 10.90
CA ARG A 21 5.88 -4.83 9.46
C ARG A 21 5.36 -6.14 8.88
N ILE A 22 5.92 -7.26 9.36
CA ILE A 22 5.49 -8.55 8.84
C ILE A 22 4.04 -8.86 9.21
N ASP A 23 3.61 -8.45 10.38
CA ASP A 23 2.24 -8.69 10.80
C ASP A 23 1.28 -7.88 9.94
N ALA A 24 1.64 -6.66 9.60
CA ALA A 24 0.81 -5.84 8.71
C ALA A 24 0.69 -6.48 7.34
N ILE A 25 1.81 -6.99 6.81
CA ILE A 25 1.78 -7.65 5.51
C ILE A 25 0.84 -8.85 5.53
N VAL A 26 0.93 -9.66 6.58
CA VAL A 26 0.09 -10.84 6.69
C VAL A 26 -1.38 -10.46 6.80
N GLU A 27 -1.68 -9.46 7.61
CA GLU A 27 -3.08 -9.03 7.76
C GLU A 27 -3.65 -8.53 6.43
N ILE A 28 -2.87 -7.75 5.71
CA ILE A 28 -3.34 -7.23 4.44
C ILE A 28 -3.57 -8.37 3.45
N HIS A 29 -2.64 -9.32 3.39
CA HIS A 29 -2.78 -10.46 2.48
C HIS A 29 -3.98 -11.31 2.82
N ASN A 30 -4.27 -11.47 4.11
CA ASN A 30 -5.36 -12.33 4.53
C ASN A 30 -6.72 -11.68 4.37
N LYS A 31 -6.78 -10.37 4.51
CA LYS A 31 -8.06 -9.68 4.58
C LYS A 31 -8.39 -8.85 3.35
N THR A 32 -7.44 -8.66 2.47
CA THR A 32 -7.66 -7.88 1.25
C THR A 32 -7.03 -8.60 0.07
N ASN A 33 -7.21 -8.03 -1.11
CA ASN A 33 -6.58 -8.57 -2.30
C ASN A 33 -5.25 -7.88 -2.64
N ALA A 34 -4.76 -7.04 -1.75
CA ALA A 34 -3.51 -6.34 -2.01
C ALA A 34 -2.32 -7.25 -1.77
N ARG A 35 -1.23 -6.98 -2.48
CA ARG A 35 -0.02 -7.78 -2.39
C ARG A 35 1.18 -6.89 -2.09
N PHE A 36 2.06 -7.38 -1.26
CA PHE A 36 3.25 -6.66 -0.87
C PHE A 36 4.30 -6.68 -1.98
N VAL A 37 4.93 -5.51 -2.20
CA VAL A 37 6.10 -5.41 -3.06
C VAL A 37 7.19 -4.72 -2.28
N SER A 38 8.44 -5.02 -2.61
CA SER A 38 9.57 -4.60 -1.79
C SER A 38 10.03 -3.17 -2.05
N GLY A 39 9.50 -2.51 -3.07
CA GLY A 39 9.96 -1.16 -3.37
C GLY A 39 8.91 -0.34 -4.07
N VAL A 40 9.17 0.95 -4.10
CA VAL A 40 8.29 1.90 -4.76
C VAL A 40 8.70 2.03 -6.22
N SER A 41 7.72 1.89 -7.11
CA SER A 41 7.93 2.07 -8.53
C SER A 41 6.64 2.57 -9.14
N SER A 42 6.67 2.79 -10.46
CA SER A 42 5.45 3.22 -11.15
C SER A 42 4.33 2.19 -11.06
N GLN A 43 4.63 0.98 -10.66
CA GLN A 43 3.64 -0.08 -10.54
C GLN A 43 3.19 -0.32 -9.11
N THR A 44 3.70 0.43 -8.16
CA THR A 44 3.27 0.33 -6.78
C THR A 44 2.07 1.25 -6.57
N ASP A 45 0.98 0.69 -6.06
CA ASP A 45 -0.25 1.45 -5.90
C ASP A 45 -0.28 2.25 -4.61
N TYR A 46 0.23 1.68 -3.53
CA TYR A 46 0.17 2.33 -2.22
C TYR A 46 1.52 2.26 -1.53
N LEU A 47 1.86 3.31 -0.84
CA LEU A 47 2.98 3.31 0.09
C LEU A 47 2.44 3.60 1.48
N ILE A 48 2.64 2.66 2.39
CA ILE A 48 2.22 2.82 3.78
C ILE A 48 3.40 3.38 4.55
N SER A 49 3.23 4.56 5.10
CA SER A 49 4.32 5.25 5.77
C SER A 49 3.76 5.99 6.96
N SER A 50 4.48 5.92 8.08
CA SER A 50 4.10 6.69 9.26
C SER A 50 4.39 8.17 9.07
N ARG A 51 5.21 8.52 8.08
CA ARG A 51 5.53 9.91 7.77
C ARG A 51 5.33 10.14 6.28
N LYS A 52 4.70 11.25 5.96
CA LYS A 52 4.37 11.56 4.57
C LYS A 52 5.35 12.55 3.95
N ASP A 53 6.35 12.96 4.70
CA ASP A 53 7.32 13.96 4.23
C ASP A 53 8.69 13.36 3.95
N THR A 54 8.82 12.04 3.92
CA THR A 54 10.10 11.41 3.64
C THR A 54 10.41 11.46 2.15
N ASN A 55 11.68 11.22 1.83
CA ASN A 55 12.09 11.15 0.42
C ASN A 55 11.38 10.02 -0.31
N LYS A 56 11.19 8.89 0.36
CA LYS A 56 10.49 7.78 -0.26
C LYS A 56 9.04 8.14 -0.54
N ALA A 57 8.38 8.85 0.35
CA ALA A 57 7.01 9.28 0.13
C ALA A 57 6.92 10.25 -1.04
N LYS A 58 7.88 11.17 -1.14
CA LYS A 58 7.92 12.10 -2.27
C LYS A 58 8.13 11.36 -3.58
N ARG A 59 9.01 10.37 -3.57
CA ARG A 59 9.26 9.57 -4.76
C ARG A 59 8.01 8.79 -5.14
N ALA A 60 7.32 8.23 -4.17
CA ALA A 60 6.09 7.52 -4.44
C ALA A 60 5.07 8.41 -5.13
N ARG A 61 4.91 9.64 -4.63
CA ARG A 61 3.98 10.56 -5.25
C ARG A 61 4.35 10.88 -6.69
N SER A 62 5.64 10.95 -6.98
CA SER A 62 6.06 11.22 -8.35
C SER A 62 5.72 10.09 -9.31
N PHE A 63 5.53 8.88 -8.80
CA PHE A 63 5.08 7.75 -9.60
C PHE A 63 3.56 7.62 -9.63
N GLY A 64 2.85 8.49 -8.92
CA GLY A 64 1.42 8.36 -8.80
C GLY A 64 0.99 7.37 -7.73
N THR A 65 1.91 6.87 -6.93
CA THR A 65 1.60 5.99 -5.81
C THR A 65 0.93 6.79 -4.70
N ARG A 66 -0.13 6.23 -4.14
CA ARG A 66 -0.83 6.91 -3.06
C ARG A 66 -0.13 6.61 -1.74
N VAL A 67 0.19 7.67 -1.00
CA VAL A 67 0.85 7.53 0.30
C VAL A 67 -0.21 7.56 1.38
N ILE A 68 -0.27 6.51 2.18
CA ILE A 68 -1.24 6.41 3.26
C ILE A 68 -0.51 6.14 4.57
N ASP A 69 -1.17 6.43 5.67
CA ASP A 69 -0.60 6.16 6.98
C ASP A 69 -1.20 4.88 7.56
N GLU A 70 -0.79 4.56 8.78
CA GLU A 70 -1.24 3.33 9.42
C GLU A 70 -2.73 3.34 9.69
N ALA A 71 -3.29 4.48 10.04
CA ALA A 71 -4.73 4.57 10.31
C ALA A 71 -5.53 4.26 9.06
N GLU A 72 -5.09 4.78 7.91
CA GLU A 72 -5.74 4.47 6.64
C GLU A 72 -5.59 3.00 6.28
N MET A 73 -4.40 2.44 6.55
CA MET A 73 -4.18 1.02 6.33
C MET A 73 -5.16 0.17 7.13
N VAL A 74 -5.33 0.50 8.41
CA VAL A 74 -6.25 -0.24 9.26
C VAL A 74 -7.68 -0.11 8.74
N ALA A 75 -8.06 1.07 8.29
CA ALA A 75 -9.39 1.26 7.74
C ALA A 75 -9.62 0.39 6.51
N PHE A 76 -8.63 0.29 5.64
CA PHE A 76 -8.75 -0.55 4.45
C PHE A 76 -8.81 -2.03 4.82
N ILE A 77 -8.04 -2.44 5.82
CA ILE A 77 -8.11 -3.83 6.29
C ILE A 77 -9.50 -4.14 6.82
N LYS A 78 -10.08 -3.23 7.58
CA LYS A 78 -11.44 -3.42 8.11
C LYS A 78 -12.47 -3.46 7.00
N ALA A 79 -12.25 -2.69 5.96
CA ALA A 79 -13.16 -2.69 4.81
C ALA A 79 -12.99 -3.94 3.96
N GLY A 80 -11.90 -4.67 4.14
CA GLY A 80 -11.64 -5.89 3.40
C GLY A 80 -11.05 -5.67 2.02
N LYS A 81 -10.64 -4.45 1.72
CA LYS A 81 -10.04 -4.19 0.42
C LYS A 81 -9.31 -2.86 0.44
N PHE A 82 -8.31 -2.77 -0.44
CA PHE A 82 -7.70 -1.50 -0.79
C PHE A 82 -8.39 -0.99 -2.05
N PRO A 83 -8.83 0.25 -2.07
CA PRO A 83 -9.49 0.78 -3.26
C PRO A 83 -8.56 0.74 -4.46
N VAL A 84 -9.11 0.49 -5.63
CA VAL A 84 -8.35 0.53 -6.86
C VAL A 84 -8.07 1.98 -7.17
N ARG A 85 -6.81 2.26 -7.54
CA ARG A 85 -6.42 3.60 -7.87
C ARG A 85 -7.06 4.03 -9.18
N SER A 86 -7.66 5.20 -9.19
CA SER A 86 -8.21 5.74 -10.40
C SER A 86 -7.12 6.39 -11.22
N LEU A 87 -7.11 6.11 -12.51
CA LEU A 87 -6.09 6.63 -13.41
C LEU A 87 -6.61 7.67 -14.39
N ASN A 88 -7.77 8.15 -14.18
CA ASN A 88 -8.33 9.15 -15.11
C ASN A 88 -7.75 10.50 -14.92
#